data_317cfb82bbd5204e2f6b24c7bed53090
#
_entry.id   317cfb82bbd5204e2f6b24c7bed53090
#
_cell.length_a   1.000
_cell.length_b   1.000
_cell.length_c   1.000
_cell.angle_alpha   90.00
_cell.angle_beta   90.00
_cell.angle_gamma   90.00
#
_symmetry.space_group_name_H-M   'P 1'
#
loop_
_entity.id
_entity.type
_entity.pdbx_description
1 polymer ?
#
loop_
_entity_poly.entity_id
_entity_poly.type
_entity_poly.pdbx_seq_one_letter_code
_entity_poly.pdbx_strand_id
1 'polypeptide(L)'
;KRISRKAILEYISLSVPEGGVTAITGQNGAGKTTLAQILCGLARQTRGHILIDGKKARAAVRRREIYYCGNDTSTQFFTASVAEELLLNTRLTEEIKDRARHLLKEFGLYEYRDAHPSALSGGQKQRLAIACAIFSGRRILILDEPTSGLDGRNMRLVAERLKSEARNGR
;
A
#
# COMPACT_ATOMS: atom_id res chain seq x y z
N LYS A 1 -31.78 17.66 -16.50
CA LYS A 1 -31.84 17.13 -15.11
C LYS A 1 -30.43 17.13 -14.54
N ARG A 2 -30.13 18.00 -13.57
CA ARG A 2 -28.88 17.93 -12.79
C ARG A 2 -28.99 16.69 -11.90
N ILE A 3 -28.19 15.68 -12.16
CA ILE A 3 -28.01 14.55 -11.26
C ILE A 3 -27.27 15.14 -10.05
N SER A 4 -27.95 15.23 -8.90
CA SER A 4 -27.33 15.57 -7.65
C SER A 4 -26.31 14.46 -7.33
N ARG A 5 -25.02 14.74 -7.53
CA ARG A 5 -23.96 13.81 -7.09
C ARG A 5 -23.92 13.88 -5.58
N LYS A 6 -24.43 12.84 -4.92
CA LYS A 6 -24.31 12.69 -3.48
C LYS A 6 -22.81 12.68 -3.14
N ALA A 7 -22.39 13.53 -2.22
CA ALA A 7 -21.02 13.53 -1.75
C ALA A 7 -20.74 12.21 -1.01
N ILE A 8 -19.62 11.57 -1.32
CA ILE A 8 -19.20 10.31 -0.69
C ILE A 8 -18.50 10.61 0.64
N LEU A 9 -17.74 11.69 0.69
CA LEU A 9 -16.97 12.12 1.86
C LEU A 9 -17.24 13.61 2.10
N GLU A 10 -17.60 13.96 3.33
CA GLU A 10 -17.86 15.32 3.73
C GLU A 10 -17.15 15.66 5.04
N TYR A 11 -16.56 16.85 5.11
CA TYR A 11 -15.96 17.41 6.32
C TYR A 11 -14.90 16.52 6.99
N ILE A 12 -14.09 15.81 6.18
CA ILE A 12 -13.01 14.98 6.71
C ILE A 12 -11.83 15.87 7.12
N SER A 13 -11.47 15.80 8.39
CA SER A 13 -10.26 16.41 8.94
C SER A 13 -9.56 15.37 9.79
N LEU A 14 -8.33 15.02 9.43
CA LEU A 14 -7.52 14.05 10.18
C LEU A 14 -6.05 14.45 10.10
N SER A 15 -5.28 14.07 11.11
CA SER A 15 -3.84 14.18 11.16
C SER A 15 -3.24 12.83 11.49
N VAL A 16 -2.20 12.46 10.76
CA VAL A 16 -1.47 11.20 10.95
C VAL A 16 -0.05 11.55 11.37
N PRO A 17 0.38 11.15 12.57
CA PRO A 17 1.73 11.40 13.04
C PRO A 17 2.76 10.57 12.25
N GLU A 18 3.97 11.09 12.10
CA GLU A 18 5.10 10.35 11.54
C GLU A 18 5.48 9.18 12.46
N GLY A 19 5.94 8.09 11.88
CA GLY A 19 6.36 6.91 12.64
C GLY A 19 5.22 6.15 13.32
N GLY A 20 3.96 6.42 12.93
CA GLY A 20 2.77 5.80 13.51
C GLY A 20 1.99 4.94 12.52
N VAL A 21 1.22 4.00 13.06
CA VAL A 21 0.22 3.24 12.30
C VAL A 21 -1.15 3.75 12.67
N THR A 22 -1.88 4.29 11.69
CA THR A 22 -3.25 4.78 11.87
C THR A 22 -4.23 3.88 11.14
N ALA A 23 -5.24 3.38 11.86
CA ALA A 23 -6.31 2.57 11.26
C ALA A 23 -7.55 3.43 11.00
N ILE A 24 -8.03 3.40 9.76
CA ILE A 24 -9.30 4.00 9.35
C ILE A 24 -10.34 2.88 9.26
N THR A 25 -11.30 2.89 10.15
CA THR A 25 -12.36 1.87 10.21
C THR A 25 -13.72 2.44 9.84
N GLY A 26 -14.64 1.59 9.44
CA GLY A 26 -16.01 1.97 9.10
C GLY A 26 -16.71 0.90 8.25
N GLN A 27 -18.01 1.04 8.08
CA GLN A 27 -18.83 0.11 7.31
C GLN A 27 -18.40 0.01 5.84
N ASN A 28 -18.78 -1.08 5.17
CA ASN A 28 -18.58 -1.19 3.74
C ASN A 28 -19.39 -0.12 3.00
N GLY A 29 -18.77 0.50 1.99
CA GLY A 29 -19.37 1.64 1.28
C GLY A 29 -19.22 3.01 1.97
N ALA A 30 -18.64 3.09 3.17
CA ALA A 30 -18.42 4.37 3.88
C ALA A 30 -17.40 5.32 3.21
N GLY A 31 -16.75 4.88 2.13
CA GLY A 31 -15.81 5.71 1.38
C GLY A 31 -14.34 5.57 1.79
N LYS A 32 -13.96 4.53 2.56
CA LYS A 32 -12.58 4.27 2.98
C LYS A 32 -11.60 4.22 1.79
N THR A 33 -11.90 3.39 0.79
CA THR A 33 -11.12 3.28 -0.46
C THR A 33 -11.07 4.61 -1.22
N THR A 34 -12.18 5.35 -1.29
CA THR A 34 -12.23 6.67 -1.92
C THR A 34 -11.29 7.64 -1.19
N LEU A 35 -11.31 7.64 0.14
CA LEU A 35 -10.40 8.46 0.95
C LEU A 35 -8.94 8.09 0.69
N ALA A 36 -8.61 6.81 0.71
CA ALA A 36 -7.27 6.29 0.40
C ALA A 36 -6.79 6.76 -0.98
N GLN A 37 -7.61 6.61 -2.01
CA GLN A 37 -7.29 7.05 -3.37
C GLN A 37 -7.11 8.58 -3.48
N ILE A 38 -7.92 9.37 -2.76
CA ILE A 38 -7.76 10.83 -2.71
C ILE A 38 -6.44 11.17 -2.02
N LEU A 39 -6.11 10.55 -0.89
CA LEU A 39 -4.86 10.78 -0.17
C LEU A 39 -3.65 10.47 -1.06
N CYS A 40 -3.67 9.38 -1.81
CA CYS A 40 -2.61 9.00 -2.75
C CYS A 40 -2.55 9.88 -4.02
N GLY A 41 -3.56 10.72 -4.27
CA GLY A 41 -3.65 11.53 -5.49
C GLY A 41 -4.07 10.73 -6.73
N LEU A 42 -4.71 9.57 -6.55
CA LEU A 42 -5.31 8.74 -7.60
C LEU A 42 -6.72 9.23 -7.94
N ALA A 43 -7.44 9.77 -6.96
CA ALA A 43 -8.71 10.42 -7.14
C ALA A 43 -8.62 11.91 -6.76
N ARG A 44 -9.50 12.73 -7.37
CA ARG A 44 -9.52 14.18 -7.14
C ARG A 44 -10.50 14.53 -6.02
N GLN A 45 -10.03 15.27 -5.01
CA GLN A 45 -10.93 15.91 -4.04
C GLN A 45 -11.67 17.10 -4.67
N THR A 46 -12.91 17.29 -4.25
CA THR A 46 -13.75 18.42 -4.71
C THR A 46 -13.35 19.71 -4.00
N ARG A 47 -13.06 19.66 -2.69
CA ARG A 47 -12.68 20.80 -1.83
C ARG A 47 -11.62 20.36 -0.82
N GLY A 48 -11.07 21.32 -0.09
CA GLY A 48 -10.07 21.07 0.93
C GLY A 48 -8.65 20.93 0.36
N HIS A 49 -7.73 20.56 1.23
CA HIS A 49 -6.32 20.36 0.88
C HIS A 49 -5.70 19.26 1.73
N ILE A 50 -4.67 18.66 1.18
CA ILE A 50 -3.88 17.61 1.84
C ILE A 50 -2.49 18.17 2.06
N LEU A 51 -1.99 18.01 3.27
CA LEU A 51 -0.66 18.46 3.68
C LEU A 51 0.25 17.26 3.88
N ILE A 52 1.52 17.40 3.52
CA ILE A 52 2.64 16.54 3.92
C ILE A 52 3.66 17.47 4.54
N ASP A 53 4.07 17.21 5.76
CA ASP A 53 5.00 18.05 6.53
C ASP A 53 4.52 19.53 6.61
N GLY A 54 3.22 19.74 6.83
CA GLY A 54 2.61 21.07 6.91
C GLY A 54 2.48 21.82 5.58
N LYS A 55 2.95 21.25 4.47
CA LYS A 55 2.93 21.89 3.14
C LYS A 55 1.87 21.26 2.25
N LYS A 56 1.14 22.10 1.47
CA LYS A 56 0.14 21.60 0.52
C LYS A 56 0.79 20.67 -0.52
N ALA A 57 0.35 19.42 -0.55
CA ALA A 57 0.84 18.40 -1.45
C ALA A 57 -0.10 18.22 -2.65
N ARG A 58 0.37 18.59 -3.86
CA ARG A 58 -0.32 18.31 -5.11
C ARG A 58 -0.37 16.81 -5.39
N ALA A 59 -1.31 16.36 -6.22
CA ALA A 59 -1.47 14.94 -6.55
C ALA A 59 -0.17 14.27 -7.04
N ALA A 60 0.64 14.97 -7.84
CA ALA A 60 1.93 14.43 -8.32
C ALA A 60 2.91 14.17 -7.16
N VAL A 61 2.97 15.07 -6.17
CA VAL A 61 3.80 14.89 -4.97
C VAL A 61 3.31 13.70 -4.17
N ARG A 62 2.00 13.62 -3.91
CA ARG A 62 1.41 12.50 -3.16
C ARG A 62 1.69 11.16 -3.82
N ARG A 63 1.54 11.02 -5.14
CA ARG A 63 1.88 9.79 -5.87
C ARG A 63 3.35 9.40 -5.77
N ARG A 64 4.26 10.36 -5.53
CA ARG A 64 5.67 10.09 -5.33
C ARG A 64 5.98 9.68 -3.89
N GLU A 65 5.37 10.34 -2.90
CA GLU A 65 5.64 10.13 -1.48
C GLU A 65 4.87 8.95 -0.86
N ILE A 66 3.72 8.59 -1.45
CA ILE A 66 2.78 7.59 -0.92
C ILE A 66 2.78 6.35 -1.81
N TYR A 67 2.91 5.18 -1.20
CA TYR A 67 2.59 3.91 -1.85
C TYR A 67 1.15 3.53 -1.50
N TYR A 68 0.37 3.17 -2.51
CA TYR A 68 -1.00 2.68 -2.33
C TYR A 68 -1.06 1.20 -2.68
N CYS A 69 -1.46 0.39 -1.71
CA CYS A 69 -1.82 -1.00 -1.91
C CYS A 69 -3.34 -1.11 -1.79
N GLY A 70 -4.02 -1.36 -2.89
CA GLY A 70 -5.47 -1.52 -2.94
C GLY A 70 -5.93 -2.89 -2.42
N ASN A 71 -7.23 -3.03 -2.24
CA ASN A 71 -7.85 -4.28 -1.77
C ASN A 71 -7.89 -5.40 -2.85
N ASP A 72 -7.89 -5.03 -4.13
CA ASP A 72 -7.83 -5.98 -5.24
C ASP A 72 -6.39 -6.20 -5.69
N THR A 73 -5.74 -7.20 -5.12
CA THR A 73 -4.36 -7.58 -5.46
C THR A 73 -4.26 -8.29 -6.81
N SER A 74 -5.36 -8.72 -7.42
CA SER A 74 -5.33 -9.44 -8.71
C SER A 74 -4.95 -8.54 -9.89
N THR A 75 -5.20 -7.25 -9.77
CA THR A 75 -4.96 -6.25 -10.82
C THR A 75 -3.71 -5.39 -10.57
N GLN A 76 -2.93 -5.68 -9.52
CA GLN A 76 -1.80 -4.86 -9.11
C GLN A 76 -0.45 -5.31 -9.66
N PHE A 77 -0.35 -6.52 -10.20
CA PHE A 77 0.91 -7.10 -10.64
C PHE A 77 1.07 -7.06 -12.16
N PHE A 78 2.23 -6.62 -12.62
CA PHE A 78 2.47 -6.32 -14.03
C PHE A 78 3.65 -7.08 -14.63
N THR A 79 4.46 -7.77 -13.81
CA THR A 79 5.71 -8.40 -14.24
C THR A 79 5.54 -9.90 -14.45
N ALA A 80 6.56 -10.50 -15.09
CA ALA A 80 6.57 -11.93 -15.39
C ALA A 80 6.85 -12.81 -14.17
N SER A 81 7.43 -12.26 -13.09
CA SER A 81 7.76 -13.03 -11.90
C SER A 81 7.57 -12.25 -10.60
N VAL A 82 7.39 -12.97 -9.50
CA VAL A 82 7.31 -12.40 -8.13
C VAL A 82 8.56 -11.57 -7.80
N ALA A 83 9.74 -12.03 -8.20
CA ALA A 83 10.98 -11.30 -7.96
C ALA A 83 11.04 -10.00 -8.77
N GLU A 84 10.63 -10.02 -10.03
CA GLU A 84 10.57 -8.81 -10.85
C GLU A 84 9.56 -7.80 -10.33
N GLU A 85 8.41 -8.28 -9.81
CA GLU A 85 7.40 -7.39 -9.22
C GLU A 85 7.96 -6.62 -8.03
N LEU A 86 8.71 -7.29 -7.17
CA LEU A 86 9.34 -6.66 -6.02
C LEU A 86 10.41 -5.64 -6.43
N LEU A 87 11.16 -5.95 -7.50
CA LEU A 87 12.25 -5.13 -8.02
C LEU A 87 11.80 -4.03 -8.99
N LEU A 88 10.50 -3.93 -9.25
CA LEU A 88 9.94 -2.99 -10.21
C LEU A 88 10.34 -1.55 -9.86
N ASN A 89 10.82 -0.81 -10.87
CA ASN A 89 11.29 0.58 -10.73
C ASN A 89 12.50 0.77 -9.79
N THR A 90 13.28 -0.27 -9.53
CA THR A 90 14.52 -0.16 -8.76
C THR A 90 15.75 -0.30 -9.68
N ARG A 91 16.85 0.35 -9.29
CA ARG A 91 18.16 0.09 -9.92
C ARG A 91 18.74 -1.19 -9.34
N LEU A 92 18.99 -2.18 -10.18
CA LEU A 92 19.52 -3.48 -9.75
C LEU A 92 20.98 -3.34 -9.29
N THR A 93 21.20 -3.54 -8.00
CA THR A 93 22.51 -3.73 -7.37
C THR A 93 22.47 -5.03 -6.57
N GLU A 94 23.61 -5.60 -6.21
CA GLU A 94 23.63 -6.82 -5.38
C GLU A 94 22.97 -6.60 -4.03
N GLU A 95 23.16 -5.43 -3.42
CA GLU A 95 22.49 -5.05 -2.16
C GLU A 95 20.95 -5.05 -2.30
N ILE A 96 20.43 -4.48 -3.39
CA ILE A 96 18.99 -4.46 -3.68
C ILE A 96 18.46 -5.89 -3.90
N LYS A 97 19.20 -6.73 -4.61
CA LYS A 97 18.84 -8.14 -4.80
C LYS A 97 18.83 -8.92 -3.48
N ASP A 98 19.81 -8.69 -2.62
CA ASP A 98 19.88 -9.34 -1.31
C ASP A 98 18.74 -8.88 -0.39
N ARG A 99 18.43 -7.58 -0.39
CA ARG A 99 17.27 -7.04 0.33
C ARG A 99 15.97 -7.67 -0.17
N ALA A 100 15.79 -7.79 -1.48
CA ALA A 100 14.62 -8.42 -2.09
C ALA A 100 14.52 -9.90 -1.68
N ARG A 101 15.64 -10.66 -1.76
CA ARG A 101 15.73 -12.06 -1.34
C ARG A 101 15.34 -12.22 0.13
N HIS A 102 15.84 -11.36 1.00
CA HIS A 102 15.52 -11.36 2.43
C HIS A 102 14.02 -11.14 2.66
N LEU A 103 13.44 -10.13 2.02
CA LEU A 103 12.04 -9.80 2.18
C LEU A 103 11.13 -10.92 1.65
N LEU A 104 11.46 -11.52 0.50
CA LEU A 104 10.70 -12.67 -0.02
C LEU A 104 10.74 -13.87 0.94
N LYS A 105 11.88 -14.14 1.58
CA LYS A 105 11.98 -15.20 2.60
C LYS A 105 11.13 -14.88 3.83
N GLU A 106 11.18 -13.66 4.33
CA GLU A 106 10.40 -13.19 5.47
C GLU A 106 8.89 -13.35 5.23
N PHE A 107 8.42 -13.02 4.03
CA PHE A 107 7.01 -13.15 3.64
C PHE A 107 6.62 -14.56 3.16
N GLY A 108 7.54 -15.54 3.17
CA GLY A 108 7.29 -16.92 2.74
C GLY A 108 6.97 -17.01 1.24
N LEU A 109 7.62 -16.17 0.42
CA LEU A 109 7.40 -16.08 -1.02
C LEU A 109 8.64 -16.46 -1.85
N TYR A 110 9.76 -16.77 -1.20
CA TYR A 110 11.03 -17.01 -1.90
C TYR A 110 10.97 -18.20 -2.86
N GLU A 111 10.27 -19.26 -2.50
CA GLU A 111 10.11 -20.45 -3.35
C GLU A 111 9.27 -20.16 -4.61
N TYR A 112 8.51 -19.08 -4.60
CA TYR A 112 7.67 -18.62 -5.70
C TYR A 112 8.30 -17.49 -6.50
N ARG A 113 9.57 -17.13 -6.24
CA ARG A 113 10.24 -15.94 -6.82
C ARG A 113 10.23 -15.90 -8.34
N ASP A 114 10.31 -17.08 -8.97
CA ASP A 114 10.34 -17.23 -10.44
C ASP A 114 8.94 -17.49 -11.04
N ALA A 115 7.92 -17.64 -10.19
CA ALA A 115 6.55 -17.87 -10.62
C ALA A 115 5.88 -16.55 -11.03
N HIS A 116 4.96 -16.63 -12.00
CA HIS A 116 4.12 -15.49 -12.33
C HIS A 116 3.19 -15.13 -11.17
N PRO A 117 3.00 -13.85 -10.81
CA PRO A 117 2.16 -13.46 -9.67
C PRO A 117 0.71 -13.98 -9.73
N SER A 118 0.16 -14.21 -10.93
CA SER A 118 -1.18 -14.77 -11.08
C SER A 118 -1.30 -16.19 -10.53
N ALA A 119 -0.21 -16.96 -10.49
CA ALA A 119 -0.18 -18.34 -9.99
C ALA A 119 -0.24 -18.41 -8.45
N LEU A 120 -0.05 -17.29 -7.76
CA LEU A 120 -0.11 -17.21 -6.31
C LEU A 120 -1.56 -17.34 -5.80
N SER A 121 -1.72 -17.94 -4.61
CA SER A 121 -2.99 -17.91 -3.87
C SER A 121 -3.34 -16.47 -3.43
N GLY A 122 -4.59 -16.22 -3.04
CA GLY A 122 -5.02 -14.89 -2.57
C GLY A 122 -4.18 -14.36 -1.41
N GLY A 123 -3.91 -15.18 -0.40
CA GLY A 123 -3.06 -14.80 0.72
C GLY A 123 -1.59 -14.57 0.33
N GLN A 124 -1.06 -15.31 -0.65
CA GLN A 124 0.28 -15.07 -1.19
C GLN A 124 0.33 -13.75 -1.98
N LYS A 125 -0.68 -13.46 -2.79
CA LYS A 125 -0.82 -12.18 -3.51
C LYS A 125 -0.87 -11.02 -2.53
N GLN A 126 -1.64 -11.14 -1.45
CA GLN A 126 -1.73 -10.12 -0.42
C GLN A 126 -0.35 -9.86 0.24
N ARG A 127 0.37 -10.93 0.60
CA ARG A 127 1.72 -10.80 1.14
C ARG A 127 2.69 -10.17 0.14
N LEU A 128 2.63 -10.52 -1.14
CA LEU A 128 3.45 -9.90 -2.18
C LEU A 128 3.17 -8.41 -2.31
N ALA A 129 1.90 -8.00 -2.34
CA ALA A 129 1.52 -6.59 -2.44
C ALA A 129 2.08 -5.76 -1.26
N ILE A 130 2.04 -6.31 -0.04
CA ILE A 130 2.61 -5.67 1.15
C ILE A 130 4.14 -5.64 1.08
N ALA A 131 4.77 -6.73 0.64
CA ALA A 131 6.22 -6.76 0.42
C ALA A 131 6.66 -5.70 -0.59
N CYS A 132 5.95 -5.53 -1.71
CA CYS A 132 6.19 -4.45 -2.69
C CYS A 132 6.03 -3.06 -2.05
N ALA A 133 5.00 -2.85 -1.23
CA ALA A 133 4.81 -1.59 -0.51
C ALA A 133 6.02 -1.27 0.39
N ILE A 134 6.48 -2.23 1.19
CA ILE A 134 7.65 -2.08 2.07
C ILE A 134 8.93 -1.88 1.25
N PHE A 135 9.11 -2.64 0.18
CA PHE A 135 10.30 -2.58 -0.67
C PHE A 135 10.42 -1.26 -1.42
N SER A 136 9.29 -0.62 -1.74
CA SER A 136 9.23 0.66 -2.48
C SER A 136 10.01 1.80 -1.85
N GLY A 137 10.29 1.74 -0.57
CA GLY A 137 10.98 2.80 0.17
C GLY A 137 10.16 4.10 0.33
N ARG A 138 8.87 4.11 -0.03
CA ARG A 138 8.02 5.29 0.13
C ARG A 138 7.83 5.62 1.60
N ARG A 139 7.81 6.92 1.93
CA ARG A 139 7.64 7.40 3.31
C ARG A 139 6.28 7.06 3.91
N ILE A 140 5.25 7.05 3.09
CA ILE A 140 3.87 6.82 3.53
C ILE A 140 3.33 5.60 2.81
N LEU A 141 2.79 4.66 3.58
CA LEU A 141 2.12 3.48 3.05
C LEU A 141 0.63 3.59 3.36
N ILE A 142 -0.21 3.53 2.33
CA ILE A 142 -1.66 3.41 2.49
C ILE A 142 -2.07 2.03 1.99
N LEU A 143 -2.57 1.21 2.91
CA LEU A 143 -2.95 -0.17 2.66
C LEU A 143 -4.47 -0.30 2.85
N ASP A 144 -5.17 -0.69 1.80
CA ASP A 144 -6.62 -0.90 1.83
C ASP A 144 -6.91 -2.38 2.07
N GLU A 145 -7.48 -2.71 3.22
CA GLU A 145 -7.76 -4.08 3.69
C GLU A 145 -6.52 -5.01 3.68
N PRO A 146 -5.38 -4.64 4.28
CA PRO A 146 -4.13 -5.38 4.15
C PRO A 146 -4.14 -6.79 4.73
N THR A 147 -5.14 -7.15 5.51
CA THR A 147 -5.28 -8.47 6.15
C THR A 147 -6.32 -9.35 5.48
N SER A 148 -6.99 -8.89 4.44
CA SER A 148 -8.00 -9.65 3.71
C SER A 148 -7.38 -10.92 3.12
N GLY A 149 -8.02 -12.07 3.38
CA GLY A 149 -7.55 -13.37 2.86
C GLY A 149 -6.29 -13.94 3.55
N LEU A 150 -5.81 -13.33 4.63
CA LEU A 150 -4.70 -13.85 5.43
C LEU A 150 -5.19 -14.68 6.61
N ASP A 151 -4.50 -15.78 6.91
CA ASP A 151 -4.64 -16.50 8.17
C ASP A 151 -4.02 -15.75 9.34
N GLY A 152 -4.29 -16.19 10.59
CA GLY A 152 -3.85 -15.51 11.79
C GLY A 152 -2.32 -15.39 11.93
N ARG A 153 -1.54 -16.36 11.41
CA ARG A 153 -0.07 -16.29 11.41
C ARG A 153 0.44 -15.21 10.46
N ASN A 154 -0.09 -15.18 9.23
CA ASN A 154 0.29 -14.20 8.23
C ASN A 154 -0.19 -12.78 8.59
N MET A 155 -1.35 -12.64 9.24
CA MET A 155 -1.79 -11.34 9.79
C MET A 155 -0.81 -10.79 10.83
N ARG A 156 -0.31 -11.63 11.74
CA ARG A 156 0.69 -11.22 12.75
C ARG A 156 1.99 -10.80 12.09
N LEU A 157 2.50 -11.59 11.15
CA LEU A 157 3.71 -11.28 10.39
C LEU A 157 3.61 -9.88 9.74
N VAL A 158 2.51 -9.62 9.03
CA VAL A 158 2.25 -8.32 8.37
C VAL A 158 2.19 -7.20 9.40
N ALA A 159 1.44 -7.40 10.50
CA ALA A 159 1.28 -6.37 11.53
C ALA A 159 2.61 -6.02 12.22
N GLU A 160 3.42 -7.02 12.55
CA GLU A 160 4.75 -6.82 13.16
C GLU A 160 5.68 -6.09 12.20
N ARG A 161 5.66 -6.46 10.93
CA ARG A 161 6.49 -5.82 9.92
C ARG A 161 6.08 -4.36 9.70
N LEU A 162 4.80 -4.05 9.57
CA LEU A 162 4.31 -2.68 9.44
C LEU A 162 4.64 -1.82 10.66
N LYS A 163 4.53 -2.38 11.87
CA LYS A 163 4.97 -1.69 13.10
C LYS A 163 6.48 -1.41 13.10
N SER A 164 7.29 -2.34 12.60
CA SER A 164 8.73 -2.14 12.45
C SER A 164 9.05 -1.01 11.46
N GLU A 165 8.37 -0.98 10.32
CA GLU A 165 8.54 0.11 9.33
C GLU A 165 8.17 1.48 9.93
N ALA A 166 7.05 1.55 10.67
CA ALA A 166 6.62 2.78 11.33
C ALA A 166 7.67 3.27 12.35
N ARG A 167 8.21 2.37 13.20
CA ARG A 167 9.28 2.73 14.15
C ARG A 167 10.55 3.24 13.47
N ASN A 168 10.79 2.84 12.24
CA ASN A 168 11.94 3.28 11.43
C ASN A 168 11.66 4.57 10.63
N GLY A 169 10.57 5.30 10.98
CA GLY A 169 10.27 6.62 10.42
C GLY A 169 9.41 6.59 9.15
N ARG A 170 8.57 5.57 9.01
CA ARG A 170 7.56 5.50 7.94
C ARG A 170 6.15 5.65 8.47
#